data_c16beff37700a9bbb586e2b167ba0758
#
_entry.id   c16beff37700a9bbb586e2b167ba0758
#
_cell.length_a   1.000
_cell.length_b   1.000
_cell.length_c   1.000
_cell.angle_alpha   90.00
_cell.angle_beta   90.00
_cell.angle_gamma   90.00
#
_symmetry.space_group_name_H-M   'P 1'
#
loop_
_entity.id
_entity.type
_entity.pdbx_description
1 polymer ?
#
loop_
_entity_poly.entity_id
_entity_poly.type
_entity_poly.pdbx_seq_one_letter_code
_entity_poly.pdbx_strand_id
1 'polypeptide(L)'
;MIYKATVALLNFLTEEHISKNCFDLWEERKGMHLYSTSSICEGLKVANEMLMSINPLKYKKLSPIIELETRNIKKAIKEKFVKENKFIRSLDNEQTDISLLSVVVPFDIIDIKDECVKNTVEQIENKLRLENGGYMRYEGDNYIGGNAWIISSLWLALYYIKVGNMDKAHELFNWVTEHADNLNFLPEQINRNGHNSVWVMQLSWSHAMYVIVKNELLSKDK
;
A
#
# COMPACT_ATOMS: atom_id res chain seq x y z
N MET A 1 -24.38 8.17 -5.17
CA MET A 1 -22.94 8.12 -5.52
C MET A 1 -22.35 6.75 -5.20
N ILE A 2 -22.34 6.26 -3.95
CA ILE A 2 -21.72 5.00 -3.50
C ILE A 2 -22.16 3.78 -4.35
N TYR A 3 -23.46 3.59 -4.58
CA TYR A 3 -23.96 2.49 -5.41
C TYR A 3 -23.31 2.44 -6.81
N LYS A 4 -23.17 3.59 -7.46
CA LYS A 4 -22.55 3.67 -8.80
C LYS A 4 -21.05 3.31 -8.74
N ALA A 5 -20.36 3.78 -7.71
CA ALA A 5 -18.95 3.45 -7.47
C ALA A 5 -18.78 1.93 -7.22
N THR A 6 -19.62 1.34 -6.37
CA THR A 6 -19.61 -0.11 -6.12
C THR A 6 -19.78 -0.93 -7.40
N VAL A 7 -20.77 -0.56 -8.23
CA VAL A 7 -20.99 -1.24 -9.53
C VAL A 7 -19.79 -1.05 -10.46
N ALA A 8 -19.16 0.13 -10.47
CA ALA A 8 -17.97 0.39 -11.27
C ALA A 8 -16.78 -0.49 -10.82
N LEU A 9 -16.56 -0.64 -9.51
CA LEU A 9 -15.52 -1.54 -8.97
C LEU A 9 -15.77 -2.99 -9.38
N LEU A 10 -17.00 -3.50 -9.22
CA LEU A 10 -17.36 -4.85 -9.66
C LEU A 10 -17.12 -5.05 -11.16
N ASN A 11 -17.49 -4.07 -11.99
CA ASN A 11 -17.27 -4.12 -13.43
C ASN A 11 -15.80 -3.98 -13.85
N PHE A 12 -14.92 -3.53 -12.97
CA PHE A 12 -13.50 -3.41 -13.23
C PHE A 12 -12.72 -4.69 -12.93
N LEU A 13 -13.37 -5.71 -12.38
CA LEU A 13 -12.80 -7.03 -12.21
C LEU A 13 -12.88 -7.84 -13.52
N THR A 14 -11.91 -8.74 -13.69
CA THR A 14 -11.92 -9.78 -14.72
C THR A 14 -12.76 -10.98 -14.25
N GLU A 15 -12.99 -11.95 -15.14
CA GLU A 15 -13.59 -13.24 -14.76
C GLU A 15 -12.74 -14.03 -13.76
N GLU A 16 -11.46 -13.69 -13.65
CA GLU A 16 -10.52 -14.28 -12.71
C GLU A 16 -10.43 -13.52 -11.37
N HIS A 17 -11.36 -12.60 -11.11
CA HIS A 17 -11.48 -11.81 -9.87
C HIS A 17 -10.26 -10.94 -9.52
N ILE A 18 -9.55 -10.46 -10.53
CA ILE A 18 -8.45 -9.48 -10.39
C ILE A 18 -8.76 -8.21 -11.18
N SER A 19 -8.04 -7.13 -10.94
CA SER A 19 -8.22 -5.88 -11.68
C SER A 19 -7.98 -6.06 -13.17
N LYS A 20 -8.77 -5.38 -14.00
CA LYS A 20 -8.45 -5.24 -15.42
C LYS A 20 -7.11 -4.50 -15.57
N ASN A 21 -6.55 -4.59 -16.77
CA ASN A 21 -5.31 -3.89 -17.13
C ASN A 21 -5.46 -2.38 -16.89
N CYS A 22 -4.59 -1.82 -16.06
CA CYS A 22 -4.57 -0.40 -15.71
C CYS A 22 -3.14 0.06 -15.41
N PHE A 23 -2.93 1.36 -15.21
CA PHE A 23 -1.66 1.83 -14.68
C PHE A 23 -1.47 1.39 -13.23
N ASP A 24 -0.22 1.17 -12.83
CA ASP A 24 0.16 0.90 -11.44
C ASP A 24 -0.03 2.14 -10.54
N LEU A 25 0.22 1.98 -9.24
CA LEU A 25 0.17 3.07 -8.27
C LEU A 25 1.07 4.26 -8.65
N TRP A 26 2.18 3.98 -9.35
CA TRP A 26 3.17 4.98 -9.73
C TRP A 26 2.88 5.65 -11.08
N GLU A 27 1.79 5.27 -11.74
CA GLU A 27 1.36 5.77 -13.07
C GLU A 27 2.40 5.54 -14.19
N GLU A 28 3.27 4.54 -14.01
CA GLU A 28 4.39 4.28 -14.93
C GLU A 28 4.13 3.09 -15.87
N ARG A 29 3.48 2.05 -15.38
CA ARG A 29 3.35 0.77 -16.11
C ARG A 29 1.93 0.26 -16.14
N LYS A 30 1.50 -0.19 -17.32
CA LYS A 30 0.21 -0.88 -17.49
C LYS A 30 0.38 -2.36 -17.18
N GLY A 31 -0.60 -2.93 -16.48
CA GLY A 31 -0.62 -4.35 -16.12
C GLY A 31 -1.82 -4.71 -15.26
N MET A 32 -1.89 -5.96 -14.84
CA MET A 32 -2.81 -6.42 -13.81
C MET A 32 -2.05 -6.44 -12.47
N HIS A 33 -2.29 -5.43 -11.64
CA HIS A 33 -1.48 -5.14 -10.46
C HIS A 33 -2.10 -5.68 -9.18
N LEU A 34 -1.25 -6.18 -8.26
CA LEU A 34 -1.66 -6.58 -6.92
C LEU A 34 -2.29 -5.40 -6.16
N TYR A 35 -1.65 -4.22 -6.22
CA TYR A 35 -2.16 -3.02 -5.56
C TYR A 35 -3.58 -2.66 -6.03
N SER A 36 -3.83 -2.61 -7.34
CA SER A 36 -5.14 -2.29 -7.90
C SER A 36 -6.19 -3.33 -7.51
N THR A 37 -5.84 -4.61 -7.55
CA THR A 37 -6.73 -5.70 -7.12
C THR A 37 -7.07 -5.58 -5.63
N SER A 38 -6.07 -5.28 -4.79
CA SER A 38 -6.23 -5.08 -3.35
C SER A 38 -7.09 -3.86 -3.03
N SER A 39 -6.89 -2.75 -3.74
CA SER A 39 -7.68 -1.53 -3.53
C SER A 39 -9.15 -1.71 -3.92
N ILE A 40 -9.44 -2.50 -4.96
CA ILE A 40 -10.82 -2.88 -5.31
C ILE A 40 -11.45 -3.71 -4.19
N CYS A 41 -10.74 -4.70 -3.66
CA CYS A 41 -11.23 -5.54 -2.57
C CYS A 41 -11.65 -4.70 -1.36
N GLU A 42 -10.77 -3.80 -0.92
CA GLU A 42 -11.07 -2.91 0.21
C GLU A 42 -12.17 -1.92 -0.11
N GLY A 43 -12.14 -1.30 -1.30
CA GLY A 43 -13.19 -0.41 -1.76
C GLY A 43 -14.59 -1.06 -1.75
N LEU A 44 -14.68 -2.34 -2.11
CA LEU A 44 -15.93 -3.11 -2.03
C LEU A 44 -16.37 -3.36 -0.59
N LYS A 45 -15.45 -3.70 0.34
CA LYS A 45 -15.74 -3.88 1.76
C LYS A 45 -16.30 -2.60 2.37
N VAL A 46 -15.58 -1.49 2.21
CA VAL A 46 -16.00 -0.17 2.72
C VAL A 46 -17.34 0.27 2.10
N ALA A 47 -17.53 0.06 0.79
CA ALA A 47 -18.79 0.37 0.13
C ALA A 47 -19.96 -0.45 0.70
N ASN A 48 -19.74 -1.71 1.06
CA ASN A 48 -20.75 -2.56 1.69
C ASN A 48 -21.17 -2.03 3.07
N GLU A 49 -20.20 -1.65 3.91
CA GLU A 49 -20.45 -1.04 5.22
C GLU A 49 -21.22 0.30 5.10
N MET A 50 -20.79 1.16 4.16
CA MET A 50 -21.50 2.43 3.90
C MET A 50 -22.92 2.22 3.39
N LEU A 51 -23.16 1.25 2.49
CA LEU A 51 -24.49 0.94 1.99
C LEU A 51 -25.43 0.44 3.08
N MET A 52 -24.93 -0.33 4.03
CA MET A 52 -25.70 -0.80 5.18
C MET A 52 -26.33 0.38 5.96
N SER A 53 -25.56 1.45 6.18
CA SER A 53 -26.01 2.61 6.95
C SER A 53 -26.86 3.60 6.12
N ILE A 54 -26.49 3.81 4.84
CA ILE A 54 -27.04 4.88 4.01
C ILE A 54 -28.22 4.43 3.16
N ASN A 55 -28.21 3.18 2.68
CA ASN A 55 -29.23 2.64 1.80
C ASN A 55 -29.47 1.14 1.99
N PRO A 56 -30.22 0.73 3.01
CA PRO A 56 -30.46 -0.67 3.35
C PRO A 56 -31.06 -1.51 2.20
N LEU A 57 -31.85 -0.92 1.32
CA LEU A 57 -32.44 -1.62 0.17
C LEU A 57 -31.35 -2.01 -0.86
N LYS A 58 -30.43 -1.10 -1.15
CA LYS A 58 -29.28 -1.38 -2.04
C LYS A 58 -28.30 -2.33 -1.36
N TYR A 59 -28.09 -2.19 -0.07
CA TYR A 59 -27.28 -3.11 0.72
C TYR A 59 -27.79 -4.55 0.59
N LYS A 60 -29.07 -4.82 0.88
CA LYS A 60 -29.65 -6.16 0.74
C LYS A 60 -29.43 -6.79 -0.63
N LYS A 61 -29.44 -5.96 -1.69
CA LYS A 61 -29.24 -6.43 -3.06
C LYS A 61 -27.77 -6.73 -3.38
N LEU A 62 -26.84 -5.90 -2.93
CA LEU A 62 -25.43 -5.95 -3.32
C LEU A 62 -24.54 -6.73 -2.34
N SER A 63 -24.87 -6.73 -1.04
CA SER A 63 -24.02 -7.36 -0.01
C SER A 63 -23.65 -8.81 -0.34
N PRO A 64 -24.57 -9.71 -0.74
CA PRO A 64 -24.19 -11.09 -1.08
C PRO A 64 -23.19 -11.17 -2.25
N ILE A 65 -23.32 -10.27 -3.24
CA ILE A 65 -22.42 -10.20 -4.40
C ILE A 65 -21.05 -9.70 -3.93
N ILE A 66 -21.02 -8.62 -3.14
CA ILE A 66 -19.77 -8.04 -2.63
C ILE A 66 -19.02 -9.05 -1.75
N GLU A 67 -19.72 -9.72 -0.85
CA GLU A 67 -19.13 -10.73 0.02
C GLU A 67 -18.55 -11.92 -0.76
N LEU A 68 -19.23 -12.35 -1.81
CA LEU A 68 -18.72 -13.40 -2.70
C LEU A 68 -17.46 -12.91 -3.42
N GLU A 69 -17.53 -11.72 -4.05
CA GLU A 69 -16.40 -11.17 -4.81
C GLU A 69 -15.19 -10.89 -3.94
N THR A 70 -15.35 -10.34 -2.74
CA THR A 70 -14.21 -10.12 -1.83
C THR A 70 -13.53 -11.42 -1.42
N ARG A 71 -14.28 -12.53 -1.25
CA ARG A 71 -13.68 -13.86 -1.03
C ARG A 71 -12.93 -14.35 -2.26
N ASN A 72 -13.53 -14.20 -3.45
CA ASN A 72 -12.90 -14.60 -4.72
C ASN A 72 -11.61 -13.80 -4.99
N ILE A 73 -11.63 -12.49 -4.74
CA ILE A 73 -10.43 -11.63 -4.88
C ILE A 73 -9.32 -12.09 -3.94
N LYS A 74 -9.63 -12.36 -2.66
CA LYS A 74 -8.62 -12.87 -1.71
C LYS A 74 -7.99 -14.18 -2.18
N LYS A 75 -8.81 -15.09 -2.70
CA LYS A 75 -8.32 -16.34 -3.28
C LYS A 75 -7.45 -16.08 -4.50
N ALA A 76 -7.92 -15.26 -5.44
CA ALA A 76 -7.18 -14.90 -6.65
C ALA A 76 -5.82 -14.24 -6.33
N ILE A 77 -5.75 -13.38 -5.31
CA ILE A 77 -4.49 -12.79 -4.84
C ILE A 77 -3.49 -13.88 -4.44
N LYS A 78 -3.91 -14.87 -3.66
CA LYS A 78 -3.02 -15.96 -3.23
C LYS A 78 -2.62 -16.88 -4.37
N GLU A 79 -3.47 -17.12 -5.34
CA GLU A 79 -3.22 -18.01 -6.47
C GLU A 79 -2.39 -17.37 -7.58
N LYS A 80 -2.55 -16.06 -7.82
CA LYS A 80 -1.99 -15.39 -8.99
C LYS A 80 -0.84 -14.43 -8.68
N PHE A 81 -0.84 -13.81 -7.50
CA PHE A 81 0.16 -12.82 -7.11
C PHE A 81 1.17 -13.35 -6.09
N VAL A 82 1.30 -14.68 -5.95
CA VAL A 82 2.33 -15.29 -5.11
C VAL A 82 3.25 -16.14 -5.98
N LYS A 83 4.55 -15.87 -5.88
CA LYS A 83 5.63 -16.69 -6.46
C LYS A 83 6.72 -16.87 -5.41
N GLU A 84 7.30 -18.07 -5.37
CA GLU A 84 8.34 -18.41 -4.39
C GLU A 84 8.00 -17.97 -2.95
N ASN A 85 6.73 -18.14 -2.58
CA ASN A 85 6.21 -17.76 -1.26
C ASN A 85 6.35 -16.26 -0.93
N LYS A 86 6.27 -15.38 -1.93
CA LYS A 86 6.31 -13.91 -1.84
C LYS A 86 5.27 -13.30 -2.76
N PHE A 87 4.77 -12.11 -2.42
CA PHE A 87 3.91 -11.35 -3.32
C PHE A 87 4.72 -10.75 -4.47
N ILE A 88 4.08 -10.67 -5.66
CA ILE A 88 4.62 -10.05 -6.87
C ILE A 88 3.81 -8.82 -7.25
N ARG A 89 4.45 -7.85 -7.91
CA ARG A 89 3.90 -6.54 -8.26
C ARG A 89 2.73 -6.63 -9.24
N SER A 90 2.89 -7.40 -10.32
CA SER A 90 1.88 -7.67 -11.33
C SER A 90 2.09 -9.07 -11.93
N LEU A 91 1.15 -9.56 -12.73
CA LEU A 91 1.25 -10.90 -13.33
C LEU A 91 2.47 -11.08 -14.25
N ASP A 92 2.98 -9.98 -14.78
CA ASP A 92 4.12 -9.91 -15.70
C ASP A 92 5.37 -9.27 -15.08
N ASN A 93 5.32 -8.90 -13.78
CA ASN A 93 6.44 -8.24 -13.10
C ASN A 93 6.57 -8.70 -11.64
N GLU A 94 7.69 -9.36 -11.33
CA GLU A 94 8.01 -9.92 -10.01
C GLU A 94 8.89 -9.00 -9.15
N GLN A 95 9.24 -7.80 -9.66
CA GLN A 95 10.07 -6.85 -8.92
C GLN A 95 9.47 -6.52 -7.56
N THR A 96 10.34 -6.38 -6.57
CA THR A 96 9.97 -5.91 -5.23
C THR A 96 9.47 -4.47 -5.31
N ASP A 97 8.35 -4.20 -4.67
CA ASP A 97 7.71 -2.90 -4.65
C ASP A 97 7.11 -2.65 -3.26
N ILE A 98 7.24 -1.45 -2.74
CA ILE A 98 6.67 -1.10 -1.42
C ILE A 98 5.14 -1.25 -1.41
N SER A 99 4.48 -1.08 -2.54
CA SER A 99 3.03 -1.24 -2.68
C SER A 99 2.52 -2.66 -2.43
N LEU A 100 3.42 -3.67 -2.41
CA LEU A 100 3.10 -5.04 -2.00
C LEU A 100 2.57 -5.12 -0.57
N LEU A 101 2.94 -4.14 0.29
CA LEU A 101 2.39 -4.02 1.65
C LEU A 101 0.88 -3.78 1.67
N SER A 102 0.29 -3.32 0.56
CA SER A 102 -1.15 -3.02 0.46
C SER A 102 -2.06 -4.16 0.87
N VAL A 103 -1.63 -5.41 0.70
CA VAL A 103 -2.42 -6.59 1.10
C VAL A 103 -2.65 -6.67 2.62
N VAL A 104 -1.83 -5.98 3.42
CA VAL A 104 -1.94 -5.94 4.88
C VAL A 104 -2.12 -4.53 5.44
N VAL A 105 -1.45 -3.54 4.87
CA VAL A 105 -1.58 -2.13 5.24
C VAL A 105 -1.66 -1.27 3.97
N PRO A 106 -2.69 -0.43 3.81
CA PRO A 106 -3.80 -0.18 4.72
C PRO A 106 -5.00 -1.13 4.55
N PHE A 107 -5.01 -2.06 3.57
CA PHE A 107 -6.25 -2.71 3.10
C PHE A 107 -6.69 -3.95 3.90
N ASP A 108 -5.86 -4.51 4.75
CA ASP A 108 -6.22 -5.65 5.63
C ASP A 108 -6.94 -6.81 4.92
N ILE A 109 -6.35 -7.27 3.81
CA ILE A 109 -6.93 -8.32 2.96
C ILE A 109 -6.38 -9.68 3.33
N ILE A 110 -5.08 -9.76 3.59
CA ILE A 110 -4.34 -10.96 3.96
C ILE A 110 -3.92 -10.86 5.43
N ASP A 111 -3.95 -11.99 6.13
CA ASP A 111 -3.48 -12.04 7.53
C ASP A 111 -2.02 -11.60 7.61
N ILE A 112 -1.71 -10.68 8.49
CA ILE A 112 -0.36 -10.14 8.68
C ILE A 112 0.66 -11.22 9.12
N LYS A 113 0.18 -12.34 9.68
CA LYS A 113 1.00 -13.48 10.07
C LYS A 113 1.29 -14.43 8.92
N ASP A 114 0.68 -14.23 7.76
CA ASP A 114 0.91 -15.05 6.56
C ASP A 114 2.41 -15.04 6.18
N GLU A 115 2.95 -16.20 5.87
CA GLU A 115 4.36 -16.36 5.55
C GLU A 115 4.77 -15.59 4.30
N CYS A 116 3.89 -15.49 3.29
CA CYS A 116 4.14 -14.67 2.10
C CYS A 116 4.34 -13.20 2.46
N VAL A 117 3.60 -12.69 3.46
CA VAL A 117 3.76 -11.31 3.94
C VAL A 117 5.14 -11.12 4.54
N LYS A 118 5.56 -12.02 5.45
CA LYS A 118 6.87 -11.93 6.10
C LYS A 118 8.02 -11.96 5.09
N ASN A 119 7.97 -12.91 4.15
CA ASN A 119 8.98 -13.05 3.10
C ASN A 119 9.00 -11.84 2.16
N THR A 120 7.84 -11.24 1.87
CA THR A 120 7.75 -10.01 1.08
C THR A 120 8.38 -8.83 1.81
N VAL A 121 8.13 -8.68 3.11
CA VAL A 121 8.75 -7.62 3.92
C VAL A 121 10.25 -7.80 4.02
N GLU A 122 10.75 -9.01 4.23
CA GLU A 122 12.18 -9.30 4.23
C GLU A 122 12.82 -8.90 2.89
N GLN A 123 12.15 -9.20 1.78
CA GLN A 123 12.63 -8.79 0.46
C GLN A 123 12.61 -7.26 0.28
N ILE A 124 11.58 -6.57 0.78
CA ILE A 124 11.51 -5.10 0.79
C ILE A 124 12.70 -4.51 1.56
N GLU A 125 12.98 -5.01 2.76
CA GLU A 125 14.12 -4.56 3.57
C GLU A 125 15.46 -4.78 2.86
N ASN A 126 15.62 -5.93 2.21
CA ASN A 126 16.88 -6.28 1.55
C ASN A 126 17.12 -5.53 0.23
N LYS A 127 16.05 -5.20 -0.53
CA LYS A 127 16.18 -4.66 -1.88
C LYS A 127 15.86 -3.18 -2.02
N LEU A 128 15.01 -2.64 -1.15
CA LEU A 128 14.56 -1.26 -1.26
C LEU A 128 15.22 -0.31 -0.27
N ARG A 129 15.85 -0.82 0.80
CA ARG A 129 16.55 0.03 1.77
C ARG A 129 17.80 0.64 1.15
N LEU A 130 17.98 1.94 1.34
CA LEU A 130 19.17 2.68 0.94
C LEU A 130 20.11 2.90 2.14
N GLU A 131 21.37 3.25 1.84
CA GLU A 131 22.39 3.51 2.87
C GLU A 131 22.02 4.67 3.80
N ASN A 132 21.25 5.65 3.33
CA ASN A 132 20.72 6.76 4.13
C ASN A 132 19.57 6.36 5.08
N GLY A 133 19.16 5.09 5.09
CA GLY A 133 18.13 4.55 5.97
C GLY A 133 16.70 4.59 5.41
N GLY A 134 16.46 5.30 4.32
CA GLY A 134 15.12 5.35 3.67
C GLY A 134 14.92 4.25 2.64
N TYR A 135 13.72 4.20 2.04
CA TYR A 135 13.31 3.14 1.13
C TYR A 135 12.88 3.67 -0.24
N MET A 136 13.33 3.02 -1.33
CA MET A 136 12.85 3.27 -2.68
C MET A 136 11.39 2.83 -2.85
N ARG A 137 10.73 3.24 -3.95
CA ARG A 137 9.40 2.76 -4.33
C ARG A 137 9.42 1.29 -4.73
N TYR A 138 10.35 0.93 -5.61
CA TYR A 138 10.49 -0.42 -6.15
C TYR A 138 11.92 -0.72 -6.58
N GLU A 139 12.21 -1.99 -6.76
CA GLU A 139 13.51 -2.50 -7.22
C GLU A 139 13.86 -1.96 -8.63
N GLY A 140 15.01 -1.29 -8.73
CA GLY A 140 15.43 -0.65 -9.98
C GLY A 140 14.76 0.70 -10.26
N ASP A 141 14.12 1.32 -9.27
CA ASP A 141 13.61 2.69 -9.38
C ASP A 141 14.75 3.64 -9.75
N ASN A 142 14.60 4.33 -10.87
CA ASN A 142 15.57 5.30 -11.37
C ASN A 142 14.98 6.72 -11.53
N TYR A 143 13.72 6.90 -11.10
CA TYR A 143 13.07 8.21 -11.17
C TYR A 143 13.84 9.22 -10.32
N ILE A 144 14.28 10.31 -10.96
CA ILE A 144 15.11 11.38 -10.35
C ILE A 144 16.36 10.82 -9.63
N GLY A 145 16.89 9.67 -10.08
CA GLY A 145 18.10 9.05 -9.52
C GLY A 145 17.88 7.91 -8.54
N GLY A 146 16.63 7.45 -8.35
CA GLY A 146 16.32 6.29 -7.50
C GLY A 146 16.53 6.57 -6.03
N ASN A 147 15.87 7.56 -5.52
CA ASN A 147 16.00 8.10 -4.17
C ASN A 147 15.11 7.37 -3.14
N ALA A 148 15.32 7.67 -1.86
CA ALA A 148 14.42 7.28 -0.79
C ALA A 148 13.12 8.11 -0.85
N TRP A 149 11.98 7.45 -0.77
CA TRP A 149 10.68 8.10 -0.75
C TRP A 149 10.12 8.17 0.67
N ILE A 150 9.63 9.34 1.06
CA ILE A 150 9.01 9.55 2.38
C ILE A 150 7.86 8.57 2.58
N ILE A 151 7.00 8.42 1.58
CA ILE A 151 5.84 7.52 1.68
C ILE A 151 6.24 6.06 1.80
N SER A 152 7.33 5.61 1.16
CA SER A 152 7.79 4.22 1.23
C SER A 152 8.22 3.86 2.65
N SER A 153 8.99 4.74 3.29
CA SER A 153 9.43 4.57 4.67
C SER A 153 8.25 4.59 5.65
N LEU A 154 7.29 5.51 5.46
CA LEU A 154 6.08 5.59 6.29
C LEU A 154 5.14 4.39 6.09
N TRP A 155 5.05 3.86 4.88
CA TRP A 155 4.25 2.68 4.62
C TRP A 155 4.80 1.45 5.34
N LEU A 156 6.13 1.28 5.31
CA LEU A 156 6.79 0.22 6.08
C LEU A 156 6.63 0.44 7.60
N ALA A 157 6.65 1.68 8.08
CA ALA A 157 6.37 2.00 9.48
C ALA A 157 4.96 1.54 9.90
N LEU A 158 3.93 1.75 9.08
CA LEU A 158 2.57 1.23 9.34
C LEU A 158 2.56 -0.29 9.49
N TYR A 159 3.31 -1.01 8.65
CA TYR A 159 3.45 -2.45 8.81
C TYR A 159 4.04 -2.82 10.17
N TYR A 160 5.13 -2.15 10.58
CA TYR A 160 5.77 -2.42 11.87
C TYR A 160 4.88 -2.09 13.07
N ILE A 161 4.10 -1.02 13.03
CA ILE A 161 3.08 -0.73 14.04
C ILE A 161 2.08 -1.90 14.14
N LYS A 162 1.61 -2.39 13.00
CA LYS A 162 0.61 -3.46 12.95
C LYS A 162 1.12 -4.80 13.48
N VAL A 163 2.42 -5.12 13.30
CA VAL A 163 3.04 -6.33 13.88
C VAL A 163 3.55 -6.12 15.32
N GLY A 164 3.46 -4.90 15.86
CA GLY A 164 3.91 -4.57 17.21
C GLY A 164 5.43 -4.37 17.36
N ASN A 165 6.17 -4.21 16.25
CA ASN A 165 7.59 -3.85 16.28
C ASN A 165 7.74 -2.34 16.35
N MET A 166 7.52 -1.80 17.55
CA MET A 166 7.51 -0.34 17.76
C MET A 166 8.88 0.29 17.55
N ASP A 167 9.96 -0.42 17.84
CA ASP A 167 11.33 0.12 17.67
C ASP A 167 11.58 0.46 16.19
N LYS A 168 11.31 -0.47 15.28
CA LYS A 168 11.43 -0.23 13.83
C LYS A 168 10.44 0.82 13.33
N ALA A 169 9.22 0.84 13.85
CA ALA A 169 8.24 1.85 13.49
C ALA A 169 8.72 3.26 13.86
N HIS A 170 9.25 3.44 15.06
CA HIS A 170 9.82 4.70 15.51
C HIS A 170 11.10 5.08 14.75
N GLU A 171 11.98 4.11 14.44
CA GLU A 171 13.18 4.36 13.60
C GLU A 171 12.77 5.02 12.27
N LEU A 172 11.83 4.43 11.56
CA LEU A 172 11.37 4.93 10.26
C LEU A 172 10.62 6.26 10.37
N PHE A 173 9.79 6.43 11.39
CA PHE A 173 9.06 7.67 11.62
C PHE A 173 10.01 8.82 11.99
N ASN A 174 11.01 8.57 12.82
CA ASN A 174 12.02 9.55 13.19
C ASN A 174 12.89 9.92 11.99
N TRP A 175 13.31 8.93 11.20
CA TRP A 175 14.00 9.19 9.93
C TRP A 175 13.23 10.18 9.05
N VAL A 176 11.93 9.99 8.87
CA VAL A 176 11.09 10.92 8.10
C VAL A 176 11.03 12.30 8.75
N THR A 177 10.88 12.37 10.09
CA THR A 177 10.76 13.62 10.83
C THR A 177 12.06 14.46 10.72
N GLU A 178 13.23 13.82 10.76
CA GLU A 178 14.54 14.44 10.64
C GLU A 178 14.80 15.04 9.25
N HIS A 179 14.05 14.61 8.24
CA HIS A 179 14.16 15.12 6.87
C HIS A 179 13.10 16.18 6.51
N ALA A 180 12.31 16.63 7.48
CA ALA A 180 11.47 17.81 7.30
C ALA A 180 12.35 19.09 7.26
N ASP A 181 11.90 20.08 6.48
CA ASP A 181 12.59 21.38 6.46
C ASP A 181 12.33 22.22 7.71
N ASN A 182 12.94 23.41 7.80
CA ASN A 182 12.81 24.32 8.94
C ASN A 182 11.37 24.81 9.20
N LEU A 183 10.47 24.61 8.24
CA LEU A 183 9.06 24.95 8.34
C LEU A 183 8.18 23.69 8.57
N ASN A 184 8.80 22.54 8.81
CA ASN A 184 8.19 21.21 8.96
C ASN A 184 7.50 20.70 7.69
N PHE A 185 7.94 21.11 6.52
CA PHE A 185 7.47 20.54 5.28
C PHE A 185 8.27 19.28 4.89
N LEU A 186 7.55 18.26 4.44
CA LEU A 186 8.14 17.02 3.97
C LEU A 186 8.28 17.04 2.43
N PRO A 187 9.45 16.61 1.93
CA PRO A 187 9.65 16.44 0.50
C PRO A 187 8.95 15.17 -0.02
N GLU A 188 9.03 14.97 -1.32
CA GLU A 188 8.71 13.69 -1.93
C GLU A 188 9.82 12.67 -1.65
N GLN A 189 11.08 13.08 -1.86
CA GLN A 189 12.25 12.20 -1.87
C GLN A 189 13.42 12.80 -1.09
N ILE A 190 14.28 11.90 -0.60
CA ILE A 190 15.58 12.22 -0.01
C ILE A 190 16.67 11.59 -0.85
N ASN A 191 17.72 12.35 -1.14
CA ASN A 191 18.83 11.92 -1.97
C ASN A 191 19.43 10.60 -1.46
N ARG A 192 19.58 9.62 -2.35
CA ARG A 192 20.11 8.28 -2.00
C ARG A 192 21.51 8.29 -1.42
N ASN A 193 22.34 9.28 -1.78
CA ASN A 193 23.73 9.41 -1.37
C ASN A 193 23.91 10.44 -0.25
N GLY A 194 22.82 10.87 0.42
CA GLY A 194 22.86 11.91 1.43
C GLY A 194 21.52 12.11 2.13
N HIS A 195 21.35 13.30 2.74
CA HIS A 195 20.16 13.63 3.53
C HIS A 195 19.40 14.84 2.98
N ASN A 196 19.77 15.33 1.80
CA ASN A 196 19.13 16.50 1.21
C ASN A 196 17.81 16.10 0.54
N SER A 197 16.80 16.96 0.70
CA SER A 197 15.53 16.86 -0.04
C SER A 197 15.78 16.98 -1.54
N VAL A 198 15.06 16.17 -2.31
CA VAL A 198 15.14 16.15 -3.76
C VAL A 198 13.74 16.25 -4.35
N TRP A 199 13.64 16.96 -5.49
CA TRP A 199 12.44 17.10 -6.29
C TRP A 199 11.35 17.93 -5.60
N VAL A 200 10.13 17.41 -5.50
CA VAL A 200 8.97 18.17 -5.02
C VAL A 200 9.01 18.33 -3.51
N MET A 201 8.95 19.57 -3.05
CA MET A 201 8.71 19.90 -1.65
C MET A 201 7.19 20.05 -1.38
N GLN A 202 6.80 19.84 -0.12
CA GLN A 202 5.40 20.00 0.35
C GLN A 202 4.44 19.02 -0.34
N LEU A 203 4.89 17.80 -0.63
CA LEU A 203 4.03 16.79 -1.24
C LEU A 203 2.90 16.39 -0.28
N SER A 204 1.65 16.60 -0.68
CA SER A 204 0.47 16.29 0.15
C SER A 204 0.44 14.83 0.59
N TRP A 205 0.88 13.91 -0.26
CA TRP A 205 0.92 12.49 0.07
C TRP A 205 1.90 12.18 1.20
N SER A 206 3.09 12.77 1.20
CA SER A 206 4.05 12.63 2.30
C SER A 206 3.47 13.09 3.63
N HIS A 207 2.81 14.27 3.63
CA HIS A 207 2.18 14.83 4.83
C HIS A 207 0.99 13.99 5.30
N ALA A 208 0.14 13.53 4.40
CA ALA A 208 -1.00 12.68 4.75
C ALA A 208 -0.54 11.37 5.41
N MET A 209 0.46 10.70 4.85
CA MET A 209 1.03 9.48 5.42
C MET A 209 1.70 9.73 6.78
N TYR A 210 2.39 10.86 6.94
CA TYR A 210 2.96 11.25 8.22
C TYR A 210 1.91 11.36 9.32
N VAL A 211 0.79 12.04 9.03
CA VAL A 211 -0.32 12.20 9.99
C VAL A 211 -0.93 10.84 10.35
N ILE A 212 -1.13 9.97 9.37
CA ILE A 212 -1.66 8.62 9.59
C ILE A 212 -0.74 7.82 10.52
N VAL A 213 0.56 7.74 10.20
CA VAL A 213 1.53 7.00 11.01
C VAL A 213 1.64 7.58 12.42
N LYS A 214 1.68 8.91 12.54
CA LYS A 214 1.72 9.59 13.83
C LYS A 214 0.53 9.22 14.72
N ASN A 215 -0.67 9.22 14.15
CA ASN A 215 -1.89 8.87 14.91
C ASN A 215 -1.87 7.39 15.35
N GLU A 216 -1.40 6.49 14.49
CA GLU A 216 -1.26 5.07 14.82
C GLU A 216 -0.24 4.86 15.96
N LEU A 217 0.93 5.52 15.92
CA LEU A 217 1.92 5.48 16.99
C LEU A 217 1.31 5.97 18.31
N LEU A 218 0.69 7.16 18.32
CA LEU A 218 0.05 7.72 19.52
C LEU A 218 -1.07 6.84 20.10
N SER A 219 -1.70 5.99 19.29
CA SER A 219 -2.74 5.05 19.74
C SER A 219 -2.16 3.83 20.45
N LYS A 220 -0.89 3.49 20.17
CA LYS A 220 -0.20 2.32 20.73
C LYS A 220 0.63 2.65 21.97
N ASP A 221 1.07 3.91 22.10
CA ASP A 221 1.85 4.40 23.24
C ASP A 221 0.99 4.67 24.50
N LYS A 222 -0.32 4.45 24.42
CA LYS A 222 -1.30 4.56 25.52
C LYS A 222 -1.55 3.19 26.17
#